data_add265ac8cd7b27ddd663d93cd37932d
#
_entry.id   add265ac8cd7b27ddd663d93cd37932d
#
_cell.length_a   1.000
_cell.length_b   1.000
_cell.length_c   1.000
_cell.angle_alpha   90.00
_cell.angle_beta   90.00
_cell.angle_gamma   90.00
#
_symmetry.space_group_name_H-M   'P 1'
#
loop_
_entity.id
_entity.type
_entity.pdbx_description
1 polymer ?
#
loop_
_entity_poly.entity_id
_entity_poly.type
_entity_poly.pdbx_seq_one_letter_code
_entity_poly.pdbx_strand_id
1 'polypeptide(L)'
;MEVLNRRGEEYEIRHILLSPKVNPYDLVKAKNQLDSIASLIDEIDTLNFGIAATLFSDDEETKQNGGRLINYMTGASKFDMAQLGQMDATLSFTIDKMEEGDISKPIATQLPDGSQAYRLVKIMSRTDPHIVNMADDYQRIKEAAKVQKQAEKLSNWITKKAVKTYIKIERNI
;
A
#
# COMPACT_ATOMS: atom_id res chain seq x y z
N MET A 1 -19.39 -18.16 -21.41
CA MET A 1 -19.11 -16.97 -20.58
C MET A 1 -17.66 -17.09 -20.13
N GLU A 2 -16.79 -16.36 -20.81
CA GLU A 2 -15.33 -16.39 -20.52
C GLU A 2 -15.06 -15.61 -19.24
N VAL A 3 -14.39 -16.24 -18.28
CA VAL A 3 -13.96 -15.58 -17.02
C VAL A 3 -12.74 -14.72 -17.36
N LEU A 4 -12.93 -13.43 -17.55
CA LEU A 4 -11.93 -12.52 -18.06
C LEU A 4 -10.84 -12.13 -17.04
N ASN A 5 -11.06 -12.27 -15.73
CA ASN A 5 -9.99 -12.07 -14.72
C ASN A 5 -10.43 -12.53 -13.33
N ARG A 6 -9.59 -13.34 -12.69
CA ARG A 6 -9.69 -13.65 -11.26
C ARG A 6 -8.84 -12.65 -10.52
N ARG A 7 -9.44 -11.92 -9.59
CA ARG A 7 -8.77 -10.92 -8.78
C ARG A 7 -8.12 -11.58 -7.56
N GLY A 8 -6.90 -11.18 -7.27
CA GLY A 8 -6.18 -11.60 -6.07
C GLY A 8 -6.78 -11.03 -4.77
N GLU A 9 -6.24 -11.43 -3.66
CA GLU A 9 -6.58 -10.91 -2.33
C GLU A 9 -6.17 -9.43 -2.21
N GLU A 10 -7.03 -8.61 -1.61
CA GLU A 10 -6.73 -7.21 -1.29
C GLU A 10 -6.70 -7.00 0.21
N TYR A 11 -5.74 -6.21 0.68
CA TYR A 11 -5.50 -5.93 2.08
C TYR A 11 -5.58 -4.43 2.34
N GLU A 12 -6.29 -4.04 3.40
CA GLU A 12 -6.19 -2.70 4.00
C GLU A 12 -5.32 -2.80 5.24
N ILE A 13 -4.25 -2.01 5.29
CA ILE A 13 -3.17 -2.15 6.25
C ILE A 13 -2.95 -0.83 6.97
N ARG A 14 -2.61 -0.92 8.26
CA ARG A 14 -2.04 0.17 9.05
C ARG A 14 -0.70 -0.25 9.60
N HIS A 15 0.22 0.67 9.74
CA HIS A 15 1.52 0.41 10.34
C HIS A 15 1.88 1.43 11.44
N ILE A 16 2.80 1.04 12.29
CA ILE A 16 3.56 1.89 13.21
C ILE A 16 5.03 1.66 12.89
N LEU A 17 5.73 2.71 12.51
CA LEU A 17 7.15 2.69 12.21
C LEU A 17 7.93 3.35 13.35
N LEU A 18 9.02 2.71 13.80
CA LEU A 18 10.03 3.33 14.65
C LEU A 18 11.38 3.29 13.94
N SER A 19 11.98 4.46 13.78
CA SER A 19 13.27 4.66 13.11
C SER A 19 14.34 5.09 14.11
N PRO A 20 15.28 4.20 14.50
CA PRO A 20 16.39 4.57 15.38
C PRO A 20 17.47 5.32 14.62
N LYS A 21 18.02 6.33 15.26
CA LYS A 21 18.89 7.31 14.60
C LYS A 21 20.34 6.91 14.38
N VAL A 22 20.92 5.73 14.69
CA VAL A 22 22.33 5.45 14.26
C VAL A 22 23.06 4.25 14.93
N ASN A 23 22.48 3.50 15.86
CA ASN A 23 23.24 2.49 16.61
C ASN A 23 22.49 1.13 16.63
N PRO A 24 23.16 -0.03 16.50
CA PRO A 24 22.53 -1.34 16.68
C PRO A 24 21.78 -1.51 18.00
N TYR A 25 22.19 -0.82 19.04
CA TYR A 25 21.49 -0.79 20.33
C TYR A 25 20.11 -0.10 20.21
N ASP A 26 20.02 0.96 19.42
CA ASP A 26 18.77 1.69 19.20
C ASP A 26 17.77 0.87 18.36
N LEU A 27 18.26 0.00 17.47
CA LEU A 27 17.42 -0.97 16.74
C LEU A 27 16.75 -1.96 17.68
N VAL A 28 17.53 -2.53 18.63
CA VAL A 28 16.97 -3.45 19.64
C VAL A 28 15.96 -2.73 20.54
N LYS A 29 16.26 -1.48 20.93
CA LYS A 29 15.36 -0.66 21.73
C LYS A 29 14.05 -0.37 20.98
N ALA A 30 14.13 0.03 19.70
CA ALA A 30 12.96 0.28 18.86
C ALA A 30 12.09 -0.98 18.71
N LYS A 31 12.70 -2.14 18.49
CA LYS A 31 11.99 -3.42 18.44
C LYS A 31 11.26 -3.70 19.76
N ASN A 32 11.92 -3.58 20.89
CA ASN A 32 11.32 -3.83 22.20
C ASN A 32 10.20 -2.82 22.54
N GLN A 33 10.34 -1.57 22.10
CA GLN A 33 9.28 -0.57 22.22
C GLN A 33 8.05 -0.96 21.40
N LEU A 34 8.23 -1.44 20.17
CA LEU A 34 7.11 -1.92 19.34
C LEU A 34 6.44 -3.15 19.94
N ASP A 35 7.20 -4.11 20.50
CA ASP A 35 6.63 -5.25 21.21
C ASP A 35 5.78 -4.78 22.41
N SER A 36 6.25 -3.78 23.17
CA SER A 36 5.49 -3.19 24.26
C SER A 36 4.23 -2.47 23.79
N ILE A 37 4.30 -1.73 22.68
CA ILE A 37 3.14 -1.05 22.08
C ILE A 37 2.11 -2.08 21.60
N ALA A 38 2.52 -3.18 20.99
CA ALA A 38 1.62 -4.24 20.58
C ALA A 38 0.86 -4.82 21.79
N SER A 39 1.57 -5.13 22.89
CA SER A 39 0.95 -5.61 24.13
C SER A 39 -0.02 -4.58 24.73
N LEU A 40 0.31 -3.29 24.73
CA LEU A 40 -0.57 -2.24 25.23
C LEU A 40 -1.86 -2.11 24.40
N ILE A 41 -1.79 -2.32 23.07
CA ILE A 41 -2.99 -2.29 22.23
C ILE A 41 -3.93 -3.45 22.57
N ASP A 42 -3.38 -4.62 22.91
CA ASP A 42 -4.18 -5.80 23.28
C ASP A 42 -4.75 -5.70 24.70
N GLU A 43 -4.06 -5.02 25.62
CA GLU A 43 -4.44 -4.90 27.02
C GLU A 43 -5.43 -3.75 27.31
N ILE A 44 -5.39 -2.69 26.50
CA ILE A 44 -6.15 -1.45 26.75
C ILE A 44 -7.22 -1.24 25.70
N ASP A 45 -8.47 -1.52 26.04
CA ASP A 45 -9.64 -1.38 25.15
C ASP A 45 -9.78 -0.01 24.47
N THR A 46 -9.34 1.06 25.14
CA THR A 46 -9.41 2.42 24.60
C THR A 46 -8.24 2.78 23.67
N LEU A 47 -7.16 2.00 23.68
CA LEU A 47 -6.00 2.20 22.85
C LEU A 47 -6.09 1.33 21.59
N ASN A 48 -6.70 1.86 20.53
CA ASN A 48 -6.67 1.15 19.24
C ASN A 48 -5.38 1.44 18.47
N PHE A 49 -5.11 0.62 17.47
CA PHE A 49 -3.90 0.72 16.64
C PHE A 49 -3.72 2.11 16.00
N GLY A 50 -4.80 2.76 15.56
CA GLY A 50 -4.74 4.10 14.96
C GLY A 50 -4.31 5.17 15.96
N ILE A 51 -4.80 5.10 17.20
CA ILE A 51 -4.37 6.01 18.28
C ILE A 51 -2.90 5.74 18.62
N ALA A 52 -2.50 4.48 18.74
CA ALA A 52 -1.11 4.10 19.00
C ALA A 52 -0.17 4.60 17.88
N ALA A 53 -0.57 4.49 16.62
CA ALA A 53 0.19 5.04 15.49
C ALA A 53 0.34 6.57 15.60
N THR A 54 -0.73 7.29 15.95
CA THR A 54 -0.68 8.75 16.11
C THR A 54 0.23 9.17 17.26
N LEU A 55 0.27 8.41 18.35
CA LEU A 55 1.07 8.75 19.53
C LEU A 55 2.55 8.36 19.38
N PHE A 56 2.84 7.19 18.83
CA PHE A 56 4.14 6.54 18.93
C PHE A 56 4.88 6.40 17.59
N SER A 57 4.23 6.56 16.43
CA SER A 57 4.92 6.42 15.15
C SER A 57 5.85 7.61 14.87
N ASP A 58 7.02 7.31 14.31
CA ASP A 58 7.96 8.32 13.78
C ASP A 58 7.69 8.64 12.30
N ASP A 59 6.77 7.92 11.65
CA ASP A 59 6.39 8.16 10.26
C ASP A 59 5.42 9.35 10.16
N GLU A 60 5.94 10.51 9.78
CA GLU A 60 5.16 11.74 9.68
C GLU A 60 4.07 11.68 8.59
N GLU A 61 4.25 10.86 7.56
CA GLU A 61 3.29 10.75 6.45
C GLU A 61 2.00 10.05 6.88
N THR A 62 2.12 8.99 7.68
CA THR A 62 0.98 8.17 8.09
C THR A 62 0.53 8.40 9.53
N LYS A 63 1.39 8.97 10.38
CA LYS A 63 1.12 9.24 11.79
C LYS A 63 -0.22 9.94 12.02
N GLN A 64 -0.48 11.02 11.26
CA GLN A 64 -1.69 11.85 11.43
C GLN A 64 -2.97 11.17 10.93
N ASN A 65 -2.85 10.17 10.07
CA ASN A 65 -4.01 9.38 9.60
C ASN A 65 -4.16 8.02 10.31
N GLY A 66 -3.53 7.87 11.49
CA GLY A 66 -3.58 6.66 12.31
C GLY A 66 -2.80 5.49 11.72
N GLY A 67 -1.69 5.76 11.02
CA GLY A 67 -0.81 4.75 10.42
C GLY A 67 -1.37 4.10 9.17
N ARG A 68 -2.43 4.66 8.55
CA ARG A 68 -3.05 4.09 7.34
C ARG A 68 -2.13 4.27 6.14
N LEU A 69 -1.74 3.16 5.53
CA LEU A 69 -1.00 3.16 4.26
C LEU A 69 -1.94 3.50 3.10
N ILE A 70 -1.44 4.31 2.18
CA ILE A 70 -2.15 4.69 0.96
C ILE A 70 -1.29 4.30 -0.23
N ASN A 71 -1.89 3.63 -1.19
CA ASN A 71 -1.25 3.33 -2.46
C ASN A 71 -1.17 4.60 -3.30
N TYR A 72 0.03 5.16 -3.46
CA TYR A 72 0.24 6.42 -4.18
C TYR A 72 -0.16 6.36 -5.67
N MET A 73 -0.17 5.17 -6.27
CA MET A 73 -0.55 5.00 -7.67
C MET A 73 -2.07 5.02 -7.88
N THR A 74 -2.82 4.52 -6.90
CA THR A 74 -4.28 4.37 -7.00
C THR A 74 -5.07 5.30 -6.09
N GLY A 75 -4.41 5.89 -5.08
CA GLY A 75 -5.05 6.66 -4.00
C GLY A 75 -5.91 5.81 -3.05
N ALA A 76 -5.88 4.49 -3.21
CA ALA A 76 -6.66 3.56 -2.40
C ALA A 76 -5.90 3.14 -1.13
N SER A 77 -6.63 2.80 -0.07
CA SER A 77 -6.08 2.19 1.15
C SER A 77 -5.96 0.66 1.07
N LYS A 78 -6.41 0.07 -0.03
CA LYS A 78 -6.29 -1.36 -0.31
C LYS A 78 -5.14 -1.64 -1.27
N PHE A 79 -4.37 -2.66 -0.94
CA PHE A 79 -3.22 -3.12 -1.73
C PHE A 79 -3.49 -4.52 -2.27
N ASP A 80 -3.15 -4.73 -3.52
CA ASP A 80 -3.05 -6.06 -4.10
C ASP A 80 -1.75 -6.73 -3.61
N MET A 81 -1.81 -8.03 -3.29
CA MET A 81 -0.66 -8.76 -2.74
C MET A 81 0.55 -8.75 -3.69
N ALA A 82 0.32 -8.82 -5.00
CA ALA A 82 1.40 -8.78 -5.98
C ALA A 82 2.07 -7.40 -6.02
N GLN A 83 1.29 -6.33 -5.91
CA GLN A 83 1.83 -4.95 -5.82
C GLN A 83 2.61 -4.75 -4.52
N LEU A 84 2.07 -5.25 -3.40
CA LEU A 84 2.74 -5.16 -2.10
C LEU A 84 4.08 -5.92 -2.11
N GLY A 85 4.12 -7.10 -2.74
CA GLY A 85 5.36 -7.88 -2.89
C GLY A 85 6.44 -7.18 -3.73
N GLN A 86 6.05 -6.36 -4.70
CA GLN A 86 6.98 -5.53 -5.48
C GLN A 86 7.50 -4.32 -4.68
N MET A 87 6.70 -3.78 -3.78
CA MET A 87 7.08 -2.64 -2.93
C MET A 87 7.91 -3.10 -1.73
N ASP A 88 7.49 -4.16 -1.07
CA ASP A 88 8.13 -4.71 0.12
C ASP A 88 7.82 -6.21 0.27
N ALA A 89 8.78 -7.03 -0.15
CA ALA A 89 8.65 -8.48 -0.10
C ALA A 89 8.53 -9.03 1.34
N THR A 90 9.20 -8.39 2.31
CA THR A 90 9.16 -8.81 3.72
C THR A 90 7.79 -8.56 4.32
N LEU A 91 7.20 -7.41 4.01
CA LEU A 91 5.86 -7.04 4.42
C LEU A 91 4.83 -8.00 3.81
N SER A 92 4.90 -8.22 2.49
CA SER A 92 4.01 -9.13 1.77
C SER A 92 4.03 -10.54 2.36
N PHE A 93 5.22 -11.11 2.61
CA PHE A 93 5.37 -12.44 3.20
C PHE A 93 4.81 -12.53 4.63
N THR A 94 4.89 -11.45 5.39
CA THR A 94 4.35 -11.42 6.76
C THR A 94 2.84 -11.35 6.75
N ILE A 95 2.27 -10.47 5.90
CA ILE A 95 0.83 -10.25 5.79
C ILE A 95 0.09 -11.49 5.24
N ASP A 96 0.71 -12.23 4.33
CA ASP A 96 0.13 -13.44 3.75
C ASP A 96 -0.31 -14.47 4.82
N LYS A 97 0.38 -14.48 5.96
CA LYS A 97 0.13 -15.41 7.09
C LYS A 97 -0.79 -14.84 8.17
N MET A 98 -1.26 -13.60 8.01
CA MET A 98 -2.06 -12.92 9.02
C MET A 98 -3.53 -12.87 8.59
N GLU A 99 -4.41 -12.83 9.57
CA GLU A 99 -5.84 -12.68 9.39
C GLU A 99 -6.29 -11.23 9.62
N GLU A 100 -7.53 -10.94 9.25
CA GLU A 100 -8.13 -9.63 9.52
C GLU A 100 -8.19 -9.36 11.02
N GLY A 101 -7.68 -8.20 11.43
CA GLY A 101 -7.57 -7.79 12.83
C GLY A 101 -6.22 -8.08 13.48
N ASP A 102 -5.41 -8.99 12.91
CA ASP A 102 -4.11 -9.34 13.48
C ASP A 102 -3.13 -8.18 13.49
N ILE A 103 -2.27 -8.17 14.52
CA ILE A 103 -1.11 -7.28 14.64
C ILE A 103 0.16 -8.12 14.45
N SER A 104 1.05 -7.69 13.57
CA SER A 104 2.32 -8.39 13.32
C SER A 104 3.27 -8.24 14.52
N LYS A 105 4.29 -9.12 14.57
CA LYS A 105 5.51 -8.83 15.32
C LYS A 105 6.28 -7.70 14.63
N PRO A 106 7.23 -7.02 15.33
CA PRO A 106 8.06 -6.00 14.72
C PRO A 106 8.79 -6.51 13.47
N ILE A 107 8.53 -5.90 12.33
CA ILE A 107 9.11 -6.23 11.03
C ILE A 107 10.24 -5.26 10.74
N ALA A 108 11.44 -5.78 10.45
CA ALA A 108 12.55 -4.96 9.99
C ALA A 108 12.25 -4.40 8.60
N THR A 109 12.51 -3.13 8.39
CA THR A 109 12.34 -2.43 7.12
C THR A 109 13.51 -1.49 6.86
N GLN A 110 13.78 -1.22 5.59
CA GLN A 110 14.77 -0.22 5.20
C GLN A 110 14.04 1.01 4.67
N LEU A 111 14.42 2.17 5.17
CA LEU A 111 13.86 3.44 4.72
C LEU A 111 14.53 3.89 3.41
N PRO A 112 13.91 4.84 2.66
CA PRO A 112 14.49 5.35 1.41
C PRO A 112 15.87 6.00 1.57
N ASP A 113 16.21 6.49 2.76
CA ASP A 113 17.52 7.04 3.10
C ASP A 113 18.57 5.95 3.42
N GLY A 114 18.21 4.66 3.32
CA GLY A 114 19.05 3.51 3.61
C GLY A 114 19.15 3.14 5.09
N SER A 115 18.54 3.89 5.99
CA SER A 115 18.50 3.57 7.41
C SER A 115 17.60 2.36 7.70
N GLN A 116 17.90 1.63 8.77
CA GLN A 116 17.09 0.51 9.24
C GLN A 116 16.05 0.99 10.25
N ALA A 117 14.85 0.48 10.14
CA ALA A 117 13.75 0.74 11.06
C ALA A 117 12.98 -0.55 11.37
N TYR A 118 12.10 -0.49 12.36
CA TYR A 118 11.11 -1.53 12.64
C TYR A 118 9.70 -0.94 12.53
N ARG A 119 8.76 -1.76 12.10
CA ARG A 119 7.34 -1.40 12.07
C ARG A 119 6.46 -2.52 12.58
N LEU A 120 5.31 -2.14 13.15
CA LEU A 120 4.17 -3.01 13.36
C LEU A 120 3.17 -2.81 12.24
N VAL A 121 2.46 -3.85 11.89
CA VAL A 121 1.41 -3.82 10.87
C VAL A 121 0.16 -4.46 11.42
N LYS A 122 -1.00 -3.84 11.16
CA LYS A 122 -2.32 -4.39 11.44
C LYS A 122 -3.10 -4.53 10.14
N ILE A 123 -3.72 -5.70 9.94
CA ILE A 123 -4.65 -5.91 8.82
C ILE A 123 -6.02 -5.37 9.24
N MET A 124 -6.49 -4.36 8.52
CA MET A 124 -7.78 -3.73 8.78
C MET A 124 -8.92 -4.40 8.03
N SER A 125 -8.65 -4.92 6.85
CA SER A 125 -9.58 -5.71 6.05
C SER A 125 -8.83 -6.61 5.09
N ARG A 126 -9.36 -7.77 4.83
CA ARG A 126 -8.89 -8.74 3.84
C ARG A 126 -10.02 -9.04 2.87
N THR A 127 -9.76 -8.99 1.59
CA THR A 127 -10.74 -9.36 0.57
C THR A 127 -10.29 -10.66 -0.07
N ASP A 128 -11.12 -11.68 0.01
CA ASP A 128 -10.84 -12.97 -0.62
C ASP A 128 -10.77 -12.83 -2.14
N PRO A 129 -9.99 -13.70 -2.81
CA PRO A 129 -9.95 -13.75 -4.25
C PRO A 129 -11.35 -13.96 -4.83
N HIS A 130 -11.84 -13.03 -5.63
CA HIS A 130 -13.15 -13.11 -6.26
C HIS A 130 -13.10 -12.72 -7.73
N ILE A 131 -14.14 -13.11 -8.46
CA ILE A 131 -14.32 -12.65 -9.84
C ILE A 131 -14.76 -11.20 -9.79
N VAL A 132 -14.07 -10.34 -10.57
CA VAL A 132 -14.41 -8.91 -10.66
C VAL A 132 -15.89 -8.70 -10.91
N ASN A 133 -16.55 -7.94 -10.03
CA ASN A 133 -17.98 -7.64 -10.14
C ASN A 133 -18.25 -6.15 -9.89
N MET A 134 -19.44 -5.70 -10.31
CA MET A 134 -19.81 -4.28 -10.21
C MET A 134 -20.16 -3.84 -8.78
N ALA A 135 -20.46 -4.75 -7.87
CA ALA A 135 -20.82 -4.40 -6.50
C ALA A 135 -19.57 -4.03 -5.68
N ASP A 136 -18.54 -4.87 -5.75
CA ASP A 136 -17.35 -4.73 -4.91
C ASP A 136 -16.25 -3.91 -5.60
N ASP A 137 -16.19 -3.96 -6.95
CA ASP A 137 -15.11 -3.38 -7.74
C ASP A 137 -15.49 -2.10 -8.50
N TYR A 138 -16.64 -1.52 -8.22
CA TYR A 138 -17.17 -0.40 -9.01
C TYR A 138 -16.16 0.73 -9.26
N GLN A 139 -15.47 1.19 -8.21
CA GLN A 139 -14.53 2.31 -8.35
C GLN A 139 -13.36 1.97 -9.26
N ARG A 140 -12.84 0.76 -9.16
CA ARG A 140 -11.72 0.29 -9.97
C ARG A 140 -12.12 0.08 -11.42
N ILE A 141 -13.29 -0.51 -11.67
CA ILE A 141 -13.85 -0.67 -13.02
C ILE A 141 -14.06 0.72 -13.64
N LYS A 142 -14.62 1.66 -12.88
CA LYS A 142 -14.82 3.05 -13.30
C LYS A 142 -13.51 3.74 -13.68
N GLU A 143 -12.47 3.62 -12.85
CA GLU A 143 -11.16 4.24 -13.17
C GLU A 143 -10.51 3.57 -14.39
N ALA A 144 -10.56 2.26 -14.52
CA ALA A 144 -10.05 1.54 -15.70
C ALA A 144 -10.79 1.98 -16.97
N ALA A 145 -12.11 2.07 -16.93
CA ALA A 145 -12.93 2.54 -18.05
C ALA A 145 -12.63 4.02 -18.42
N LYS A 146 -12.37 4.87 -17.41
CA LYS A 146 -11.98 6.26 -17.61
C LYS A 146 -10.63 6.38 -18.32
N VAL A 147 -9.62 5.64 -17.86
CA VAL A 147 -8.28 5.60 -18.47
C VAL A 147 -8.38 5.12 -19.91
N GLN A 148 -9.10 4.02 -20.17
CA GLN A 148 -9.31 3.51 -21.52
C GLN A 148 -9.97 4.56 -22.43
N LYS A 149 -11.03 5.20 -21.95
CA LYS A 149 -11.75 6.22 -22.73
C LYS A 149 -10.92 7.47 -22.99
N GLN A 150 -10.02 7.83 -22.07
CA GLN A 150 -9.05 8.91 -22.27
C GLN A 150 -8.02 8.53 -23.34
N ALA A 151 -7.47 7.30 -23.29
CA ALA A 151 -6.53 6.80 -24.30
C ALA A 151 -7.16 6.75 -25.69
N GLU A 152 -8.39 6.25 -25.81
CA GLU A 152 -9.14 6.24 -27.09
C GLU A 152 -9.37 7.65 -27.64
N LYS A 153 -9.79 8.60 -26.77
CA LYS A 153 -9.97 9.98 -27.19
C LYS A 153 -8.67 10.63 -27.67
N LEU A 154 -7.56 10.38 -26.95
CA LEU A 154 -6.25 10.90 -27.31
C LEU A 154 -5.80 10.30 -28.65
N SER A 155 -5.90 8.99 -28.83
CA SER A 155 -5.57 8.30 -30.08
C SER A 155 -6.36 8.84 -31.25
N ASN A 156 -7.68 8.99 -31.11
CA ASN A 156 -8.56 9.55 -32.11
C ASN A 156 -8.21 11.01 -32.44
N TRP A 157 -7.86 11.79 -31.43
CA TRP A 157 -7.43 13.19 -31.65
C TRP A 157 -6.10 13.26 -32.41
N ILE A 158 -5.10 12.44 -32.01
CA ILE A 158 -3.80 12.35 -32.69
C ILE A 158 -4.02 11.98 -34.17
N THR A 159 -4.78 10.94 -34.45
CA THR A 159 -5.07 10.48 -35.81
C THR A 159 -5.69 11.60 -36.64
N LYS A 160 -6.72 12.28 -36.11
CA LYS A 160 -7.36 13.42 -36.81
C LYS A 160 -6.40 14.59 -37.04
N LYS A 161 -5.49 14.85 -36.13
CA LYS A 161 -4.50 15.95 -36.25
C LYS A 161 -3.36 15.58 -37.18
N ALA A 162 -2.86 14.33 -37.14
CA ALA A 162 -1.79 13.85 -37.99
C ALA A 162 -2.13 13.96 -39.49
N VAL A 163 -3.37 13.71 -39.87
CA VAL A 163 -3.84 13.86 -41.26
C VAL A 163 -3.79 15.32 -41.75
N LYS A 164 -3.92 16.28 -40.82
CA LYS A 164 -3.99 17.71 -41.14
C LYS A 164 -2.67 18.46 -40.87
N THR A 165 -1.65 17.77 -40.35
CA THR A 165 -0.38 18.39 -39.94
C THR A 165 0.76 17.76 -40.71
N TYR A 166 1.61 18.61 -41.31
CA TYR A 166 2.86 18.14 -41.95
C TYR A 166 3.83 17.70 -40.84
N ILE A 167 4.23 16.41 -40.85
CA ILE A 167 5.19 15.85 -39.90
C ILE A 167 6.46 15.47 -40.65
N LYS A 168 7.61 16.12 -40.35
CA LYS A 168 8.92 15.73 -40.86
C LYS A 168 9.67 15.01 -39.73
N ILE A 169 10.03 13.75 -39.96
CA ILE A 169 10.87 12.96 -39.06
C ILE A 169 12.31 13.00 -39.57
N GLU A 170 13.20 13.66 -38.86
CA GLU A 170 14.62 13.62 -39.07
C GLU A 170 15.22 12.41 -38.34
N ARG A 171 15.77 11.44 -39.09
CA ARG A 171 16.55 10.34 -38.52
C ARG A 171 17.96 10.87 -38.26
N ASN A 172 18.35 11.04 -37.00
CA ASN A 172 19.77 11.15 -36.67
C ASN A 172 20.38 9.77 -36.84
N ILE A 173 21.29 9.64 -37.84
CA ILE A 173 22.13 8.47 -38.09
C ILE A 173 23.32 8.57 -37.10
#